data_0adb7d45999807df2c7bc49f02a87a2e
#
_entry.id   0adb7d45999807df2c7bc49f02a87a2e
#
_cell.length_a   1.000
_cell.length_b   1.000
_cell.length_c   1.000
_cell.angle_alpha   90.00
_cell.angle_beta   90.00
_cell.angle_gamma   90.00
#
_symmetry.space_group_name_H-M   'P 1'
#
loop_
_entity.id
_entity.type
_entity.pdbx_description
1 polymer ?
#
loop_
_entity_poly.entity_id
_entity_poly.type
_entity_poly.pdbx_seq_one_letter_code
_entity_poly.pdbx_strand_id
1 'polypeptide(L)'
;AMDNIAENKGQAYFAKTADEARRIVGELVGSKKSIVKAKSLTCEEIDLRQHLQELGNEVWETDLGELILQLLDESPMHILSPSIHVPKEDVAELFSKVMHKEVPTDIASEVAAARDFLRKRYVDADIGISGANIASADTGSLFVIENEGNARLSTGLPPVHIAVVGIEKLVPTLGESFKVA
;
A
#
# COMPACT_ATOMS: atom_id res chain seq x y z
N ALA A 1 -19.92 12.50 -1.35
CA ALA A 1 -19.00 11.37 -1.26
C ALA A 1 -19.08 10.67 0.10
N MET A 2 -18.80 11.37 1.21
CA MET A 2 -18.75 10.73 2.54
C MET A 2 -20.08 10.06 2.93
N ASP A 3 -21.21 10.72 2.68
CA ASP A 3 -22.54 10.16 2.95
C ASP A 3 -22.79 8.87 2.15
N ASN A 4 -22.39 8.87 0.87
CA ASN A 4 -22.55 7.71 -0.01
C ASN A 4 -21.64 6.53 0.40
N ILE A 5 -20.45 6.82 0.94
CA ILE A 5 -19.59 5.80 1.54
C ILE A 5 -20.29 5.22 2.79
N ALA A 6 -20.89 6.07 3.62
CA ALA A 6 -21.61 5.62 4.83
C ALA A 6 -22.85 4.79 4.48
N GLU A 7 -23.61 5.15 3.45
CA GLU A 7 -24.73 4.34 2.93
C GLU A 7 -24.28 2.94 2.48
N ASN A 8 -23.08 2.82 1.95
CA ASN A 8 -22.44 1.55 1.59
C ASN A 8 -21.75 0.85 2.78
N LYS A 9 -22.05 1.25 4.03
CA LYS A 9 -21.51 0.70 5.27
C LYS A 9 -20.00 0.90 5.46
N GLY A 10 -19.41 1.80 4.70
CA GLY A 10 -18.04 2.28 4.92
C GLY A 10 -18.02 3.40 5.96
N GLN A 11 -16.82 3.70 6.46
CA GLN A 11 -16.57 4.88 7.28
C GLN A 11 -15.69 5.84 6.49
N ALA A 12 -16.01 7.12 6.52
CA ALA A 12 -15.27 8.15 5.80
C ALA A 12 -14.83 9.26 6.75
N TYR A 13 -13.60 9.67 6.63
CA TYR A 13 -12.96 10.69 7.45
C TYR A 13 -12.36 11.76 6.55
N PHE A 14 -12.35 13.00 7.00
CA PHE A 14 -11.71 14.10 6.30
C PHE A 14 -10.55 14.64 7.14
N ALA A 15 -9.37 14.68 6.54
CA ALA A 15 -8.18 15.24 7.15
C ALA A 15 -7.73 16.49 6.36
N LYS A 16 -7.42 17.57 7.06
CA LYS A 16 -6.96 18.84 6.46
C LYS A 16 -5.45 18.89 6.32
N THR A 17 -4.72 18.08 7.08
CA THR A 17 -3.27 18.06 7.13
C THR A 17 -2.74 16.63 7.19
N ALA A 18 -1.47 16.44 6.84
CA ALA A 18 -0.78 15.16 6.98
C ALA A 18 -0.83 14.63 8.42
N ASP A 19 -0.62 15.49 9.42
CA ASP A 19 -0.66 15.11 10.84
C ASP A 19 -2.05 14.62 11.26
N GLU A 20 -3.11 15.29 10.79
CA GLU A 20 -4.48 14.87 11.07
C GLU A 20 -4.79 13.52 10.41
N ALA A 21 -4.34 13.32 9.17
CA ALA A 21 -4.48 12.05 8.46
C ALA A 21 -3.77 10.91 9.20
N ARG A 22 -2.49 11.11 9.59
CA ARG A 22 -1.73 10.14 10.38
C ARG A 22 -2.43 9.79 11.69
N ARG A 23 -2.90 10.81 12.42
CA ARG A 23 -3.62 10.62 13.68
C ARG A 23 -4.88 9.78 13.49
N ILE A 24 -5.72 10.11 12.49
CA ILE A 24 -6.96 9.37 12.20
C ILE A 24 -6.65 7.91 11.86
N VAL A 25 -5.71 7.68 10.94
CA VAL A 25 -5.34 6.31 10.55
C VAL A 25 -4.71 5.56 11.73
N GLY A 26 -3.85 6.21 12.52
CA GLY A 26 -3.25 5.61 13.71
C GLY A 26 -4.28 5.20 14.77
N GLU A 27 -5.31 6.02 14.99
CA GLU A 27 -6.43 5.70 15.90
C GLU A 27 -7.26 4.52 15.41
N LEU A 28 -7.51 4.43 14.08
CA LEU A 28 -8.24 3.31 13.48
C LEU A 28 -7.45 1.99 13.53
N VAL A 29 -6.15 2.06 13.30
CA VAL A 29 -5.25 0.91 13.29
C VAL A 29 -4.92 0.43 14.70
N GLY A 30 -4.63 1.35 15.60
CA GLY A 30 -4.11 1.03 16.92
C GLY A 30 -2.64 0.57 16.88
N SER A 31 -2.29 -0.42 17.71
CA SER A 31 -0.93 -0.95 17.81
C SER A 31 -0.88 -2.47 17.73
N LYS A 32 0.31 -3.04 17.48
CA LYS A 32 0.58 -4.49 17.41
C LYS A 32 -0.22 -5.19 16.31
N LYS A 33 -0.44 -4.50 15.18
CA LYS A 33 -1.11 -5.03 14.00
C LYS A 33 -0.11 -5.42 12.93
N SER A 34 -0.47 -6.45 12.17
CA SER A 34 0.18 -6.77 10.90
C SER A 34 -0.56 -6.08 9.76
N ILE A 35 0.16 -5.31 8.98
CA ILE A 35 -0.39 -4.42 7.95
C ILE A 35 0.30 -4.70 6.62
N VAL A 36 -0.48 -4.88 5.56
CA VAL A 36 0.01 -4.88 4.18
C VAL A 36 -0.42 -3.60 3.49
N LYS A 37 0.53 -2.90 2.89
CA LYS A 37 0.31 -1.60 2.25
C LYS A 37 0.61 -1.70 0.75
N ALA A 38 -0.38 -1.41 -0.07
CA ALA A 38 -0.18 -1.22 -1.49
C ALA A 38 0.48 0.15 -1.75
N LYS A 39 1.21 0.25 -2.87
CA LYS A 39 1.84 1.50 -3.30
C LYS A 39 0.83 2.65 -3.33
N SER A 40 1.18 3.75 -2.70
CA SER A 40 0.36 4.95 -2.63
C SER A 40 1.21 6.18 -2.37
N LEU A 41 1.34 7.05 -3.37
CA LEU A 41 2.06 8.32 -3.23
C LEU A 41 1.49 9.19 -2.11
N THR A 42 0.16 9.19 -1.92
CA THR A 42 -0.47 9.92 -0.81
C THR A 42 -0.02 9.39 0.55
N CYS A 43 0.10 8.07 0.70
CA CYS A 43 0.62 7.48 1.95
C CYS A 43 2.10 7.79 2.18
N GLU A 44 2.90 7.86 1.11
CA GLU A 44 4.32 8.23 1.18
C GLU A 44 4.48 9.71 1.53
N GLU A 45 3.71 10.60 0.88
CA GLU A 45 3.73 12.04 1.12
C GLU A 45 3.44 12.40 2.58
N ILE A 46 2.62 11.62 3.26
CA ILE A 46 2.30 11.80 4.68
C ILE A 46 3.13 10.91 5.61
N ASP A 47 4.16 10.23 5.17
CA ASP A 47 5.01 9.32 5.96
C ASP A 47 4.21 8.28 6.78
N LEU A 48 3.11 7.77 6.20
CA LEU A 48 2.17 6.93 6.92
C LEU A 48 2.79 5.62 7.42
N ARG A 49 3.64 4.97 6.62
CA ARG A 49 4.31 3.72 7.00
C ARG A 49 5.14 3.90 8.26
N GLN A 50 6.01 4.92 8.27
CA GLN A 50 6.87 5.21 9.41
C GLN A 50 6.04 5.51 10.66
N HIS A 51 5.02 6.35 10.55
CA HIS A 51 4.12 6.67 11.65
C HIS A 51 3.47 5.41 12.26
N LEU A 52 2.97 4.49 11.44
CA LEU A 52 2.36 3.26 11.92
C LEU A 52 3.36 2.31 12.57
N GLN A 53 4.61 2.27 12.08
CA GLN A 53 5.70 1.51 12.70
C GLN A 53 6.10 2.09 14.07
N GLU A 54 6.13 3.42 14.22
CA GLU A 54 6.38 4.10 15.50
C GLU A 54 5.29 3.79 16.54
N LEU A 55 4.04 3.52 16.11
CA LEU A 55 2.96 3.03 16.97
C LEU A 55 3.09 1.53 17.35
N GLY A 56 4.14 0.86 16.90
CA GLY A 56 4.42 -0.54 17.20
C GLY A 56 3.71 -1.55 16.30
N ASN A 57 3.34 -1.16 15.09
CA ASN A 57 2.77 -2.05 14.08
C ASN A 57 3.84 -2.61 13.14
N GLU A 58 3.60 -3.79 12.60
CA GLU A 58 4.40 -4.38 11.53
C GLU A 58 3.78 -4.01 10.17
N VAL A 59 4.46 -3.18 9.37
CA VAL A 59 3.95 -2.69 8.08
C VAL A 59 4.81 -3.20 6.95
N TRP A 60 4.20 -3.88 5.97
CA TRP A 60 4.85 -4.45 4.81
C TRP A 60 4.41 -3.75 3.52
N GLU A 61 5.38 -3.21 2.79
CA GLU A 61 5.16 -2.76 1.42
C GLU A 61 4.94 -3.97 0.51
N THR A 62 3.98 -3.85 -0.40
CA THR A 62 3.61 -4.97 -1.29
C THR A 62 3.95 -4.74 -2.76
N ASP A 63 4.36 -3.54 -3.13
CA ASP A 63 5.05 -3.25 -4.39
C ASP A 63 6.49 -3.75 -4.30
N LEU A 64 6.97 -4.42 -5.36
CA LEU A 64 8.31 -5.03 -5.35
C LEU A 64 9.42 -4.01 -5.11
N GLY A 65 9.36 -2.86 -5.79
CA GLY A 65 10.38 -1.82 -5.64
C GLY A 65 10.39 -1.20 -4.24
N GLU A 66 9.22 -0.96 -3.67
CA GLU A 66 9.10 -0.43 -2.30
C GLU A 66 9.49 -1.47 -1.25
N LEU A 67 9.18 -2.75 -1.47
CA LEU A 67 9.62 -3.83 -0.60
C LEU A 67 11.14 -3.94 -0.56
N ILE A 68 11.82 -3.88 -1.70
CA ILE A 68 13.28 -3.90 -1.77
C ILE A 68 13.87 -2.76 -0.94
N LEU A 69 13.39 -1.53 -1.13
CA LEU A 69 13.85 -0.37 -0.36
C LEU A 69 13.55 -0.50 1.12
N GLN A 70 12.38 -1.02 1.48
CA GLN A 70 12.04 -1.28 2.87
C GLN A 70 13.01 -2.26 3.52
N LEU A 71 13.39 -3.33 2.82
CA LEU A 71 14.32 -4.34 3.32
C LEU A 71 15.78 -3.85 3.36
N LEU A 72 16.14 -2.87 2.54
CA LEU A 72 17.45 -2.18 2.54
C LEU A 72 17.51 -1.02 3.54
N ASP A 73 16.38 -0.60 4.08
CA ASP A 73 16.24 0.63 4.88
C ASP A 73 16.68 1.89 4.09
N GLU A 74 16.30 1.95 2.81
CA GLU A 74 16.63 3.03 1.89
C GLU A 74 15.40 3.85 1.49
N SER A 75 15.65 5.08 1.04
CA SER A 75 14.61 5.97 0.49
C SER A 75 14.47 5.79 -1.03
N PRO A 76 13.26 5.99 -1.59
CA PRO A 76 13.04 5.86 -3.03
C PRO A 76 13.80 6.93 -3.82
N MET A 77 14.48 6.52 -4.90
CA MET A 77 15.17 7.43 -5.81
C MET A 77 14.29 7.91 -6.97
N HIS A 78 13.20 7.22 -7.24
CA HIS A 78 12.30 7.55 -8.35
C HIS A 78 10.85 7.21 -8.01
N ILE A 79 9.90 8.06 -8.44
CA ILE A 79 8.46 7.89 -8.11
C ILE A 79 7.86 6.62 -8.71
N LEU A 80 8.20 6.30 -9.98
CA LEU A 80 7.64 5.15 -10.69
C LEU A 80 8.42 3.85 -10.46
N SER A 81 9.75 3.98 -10.32
CA SER A 81 10.65 2.83 -10.15
C SER A 81 11.54 3.10 -8.93
N PRO A 82 11.03 2.95 -7.72
CA PRO A 82 11.70 3.42 -6.52
C PRO A 82 13.07 2.77 -6.29
N SER A 83 13.25 1.50 -6.62
CA SER A 83 14.49 0.73 -6.46
C SER A 83 15.35 0.62 -7.75
N ILE A 84 15.17 1.53 -8.73
CA ILE A 84 15.87 1.47 -10.03
C ILE A 84 17.41 1.47 -9.92
N HIS A 85 17.94 2.00 -8.84
CA HIS A 85 19.38 2.07 -8.56
C HIS A 85 19.95 0.79 -7.94
N VAL A 86 19.10 -0.15 -7.51
CA VAL A 86 19.52 -1.40 -6.87
C VAL A 86 19.82 -2.45 -7.94
N PRO A 87 21.07 -2.94 -8.09
CA PRO A 87 21.40 -4.01 -9.01
C PRO A 87 20.65 -5.30 -8.66
N LYS A 88 20.33 -6.11 -9.67
CA LYS A 88 19.65 -7.40 -9.45
C LYS A 88 20.47 -8.36 -8.58
N GLU A 89 21.80 -8.29 -8.67
CA GLU A 89 22.71 -9.07 -7.84
C GLU A 89 22.49 -8.77 -6.34
N ASP A 90 22.34 -7.50 -6.02
CA ASP A 90 22.10 -7.05 -4.64
C ASP A 90 20.68 -7.44 -4.17
N VAL A 91 19.69 -7.41 -5.07
CA VAL A 91 18.33 -7.90 -4.80
C VAL A 91 18.33 -9.41 -4.50
N ALA A 92 19.02 -10.22 -5.28
CA ALA A 92 19.14 -11.65 -5.06
C ALA A 92 19.84 -11.96 -3.72
N GLU A 93 20.91 -11.23 -3.38
CA GLU A 93 21.58 -11.37 -2.08
C GLU A 93 20.66 -10.97 -0.92
N LEU A 94 19.93 -9.84 -1.05
CA LEU A 94 18.96 -9.37 -0.06
C LEU A 94 17.89 -10.42 0.23
N PHE A 95 17.24 -10.94 -0.82
CA PHE A 95 16.23 -11.98 -0.63
C PHE A 95 16.82 -13.28 -0.11
N SER A 96 18.03 -13.65 -0.51
CA SER A 96 18.71 -14.84 0.03
C SER A 96 18.93 -14.71 1.54
N LYS A 97 19.36 -13.54 1.99
CA LYS A 97 19.56 -13.22 3.40
C LYS A 97 18.25 -13.24 4.20
N VAL A 98 17.23 -12.56 3.67
CA VAL A 98 15.92 -12.41 4.35
C VAL A 98 15.16 -13.73 4.42
N MET A 99 15.25 -14.56 3.38
CA MET A 99 14.55 -15.85 3.30
C MET A 99 15.37 -17.03 3.83
N HIS A 100 16.64 -16.81 4.21
CA HIS A 100 17.57 -17.84 4.65
C HIS A 100 17.71 -19.00 3.65
N LYS A 101 17.66 -18.70 2.34
CA LYS A 101 17.86 -19.65 1.24
C LYS A 101 18.48 -18.93 0.05
N GLU A 102 19.25 -19.66 -0.77
CA GLU A 102 19.80 -19.11 -2.00
C GLU A 102 18.70 -18.72 -2.99
N VAL A 103 18.73 -17.48 -3.49
CA VAL A 103 17.86 -16.96 -4.54
C VAL A 103 18.74 -16.67 -5.76
N PRO A 104 18.48 -17.32 -6.91
CA PRO A 104 19.25 -17.08 -8.14
C PRO A 104 19.13 -15.63 -8.62
N THR A 105 20.19 -15.12 -9.26
CA THR A 105 20.26 -13.77 -9.80
C THR A 105 19.56 -13.69 -11.16
N ASP A 106 18.28 -13.92 -11.18
CA ASP A 106 17.41 -13.71 -12.34
C ASP A 106 16.06 -13.16 -11.88
N ILE A 107 15.44 -12.34 -12.70
CA ILE A 107 14.21 -11.62 -12.38
C ILE A 107 13.08 -12.56 -11.98
N ALA A 108 12.93 -13.72 -12.62
CA ALA A 108 11.84 -14.64 -12.34
C ALA A 108 11.99 -15.26 -10.95
N SER A 109 13.21 -15.62 -10.55
CA SER A 109 13.53 -16.16 -9.22
C SER A 109 13.36 -15.10 -8.12
N GLU A 110 13.78 -13.86 -8.36
CA GLU A 110 13.62 -12.76 -7.43
C GLU A 110 12.13 -12.39 -7.21
N VAL A 111 11.34 -12.35 -8.29
CA VAL A 111 9.88 -12.14 -8.20
C VAL A 111 9.20 -13.29 -7.47
N ALA A 112 9.62 -14.54 -7.72
CA ALA A 112 9.09 -15.69 -7.00
C ALA A 112 9.44 -15.64 -5.50
N ALA A 113 10.65 -15.22 -5.16
CA ALA A 113 11.06 -15.00 -3.77
C ALA A 113 10.21 -13.93 -3.08
N ALA A 114 10.00 -12.77 -3.73
CA ALA A 114 9.12 -11.72 -3.20
C ALA A 114 7.68 -12.22 -2.98
N ARG A 115 7.13 -12.99 -3.94
CA ARG A 115 5.80 -13.61 -3.81
C ARG A 115 5.71 -14.54 -2.62
N ASP A 116 6.69 -15.42 -2.43
CA ASP A 116 6.72 -16.35 -1.31
C ASP A 116 6.84 -15.61 0.02
N PHE A 117 7.67 -14.56 0.05
CA PHE A 117 7.85 -13.70 1.22
C PHE A 117 6.56 -12.97 1.60
N LEU A 118 5.84 -12.40 0.64
CA LEU A 118 4.62 -11.63 0.87
C LEU A 118 3.38 -12.52 1.10
N ARG A 119 3.34 -13.74 0.57
CA ARG A 119 2.17 -14.62 0.65
C ARG A 119 1.64 -14.77 2.07
N LYS A 120 2.52 -15.09 3.01
CA LYS A 120 2.13 -15.26 4.41
C LYS A 120 1.66 -13.94 5.01
N ARG A 121 2.31 -12.84 4.68
CA ARG A 121 1.97 -11.51 5.17
C ARG A 121 0.59 -11.05 4.73
N TYR A 122 0.21 -11.34 3.50
CA TYR A 122 -1.15 -11.08 3.02
C TYR A 122 -2.21 -11.86 3.80
N VAL A 123 -1.95 -13.13 4.07
CA VAL A 123 -2.91 -14.02 4.76
C VAL A 123 -3.04 -13.66 6.24
N ASP A 124 -1.94 -13.31 6.88
CA ASP A 124 -1.87 -13.02 8.31
C ASP A 124 -2.15 -11.54 8.64
N ALA A 125 -2.35 -10.68 7.62
CA ALA A 125 -2.58 -9.26 7.83
C ALA A 125 -3.92 -8.98 8.53
N ASP A 126 -3.87 -8.16 9.56
CA ASP A 126 -5.06 -7.59 10.21
C ASP A 126 -5.71 -6.50 9.35
N ILE A 127 -4.87 -5.71 8.65
CA ILE A 127 -5.29 -4.51 7.94
C ILE A 127 -4.56 -4.40 6.60
N GLY A 128 -5.32 -4.05 5.56
CA GLY A 128 -4.79 -3.63 4.29
C GLY A 128 -4.91 -2.12 4.11
N ILE A 129 -3.85 -1.49 3.61
CA ILE A 129 -3.85 -0.07 3.30
C ILE A 129 -3.60 0.13 1.81
N SER A 130 -4.37 1.02 1.19
CA SER A 130 -4.14 1.43 -0.20
C SER A 130 -4.37 2.94 -0.39
N GLY A 131 -3.95 3.44 -1.54
CA GLY A 131 -4.50 4.66 -2.12
C GLY A 131 -5.71 4.35 -3.00
N ALA A 132 -6.13 5.36 -3.77
CA ALA A 132 -7.00 5.19 -4.91
C ALA A 132 -6.56 6.12 -6.05
N ASN A 133 -6.73 5.67 -7.28
CA ASN A 133 -6.49 6.51 -8.46
C ASN A 133 -7.63 7.49 -8.67
N ILE A 134 -8.87 7.06 -8.40
CA ILE A 134 -10.08 7.87 -8.56
C ILE A 134 -11.06 7.51 -7.45
N ALA A 135 -11.82 8.50 -6.96
CA ALA A 135 -12.93 8.33 -6.04
C ALA A 135 -14.19 8.98 -6.62
N SER A 136 -15.26 8.21 -6.78
CA SER A 136 -16.56 8.71 -7.28
C SER A 136 -17.39 9.29 -6.14
N ALA A 137 -17.81 10.56 -6.28
CA ALA A 137 -18.53 11.23 -5.21
C ALA A 137 -19.98 10.75 -5.07
N ASP A 138 -20.64 10.42 -6.18
CA ASP A 138 -22.05 10.00 -6.22
C ASP A 138 -22.30 8.60 -5.69
N THR A 139 -21.31 7.71 -5.80
CA THR A 139 -21.44 6.30 -5.35
C THR A 139 -20.54 5.96 -4.16
N GLY A 140 -19.53 6.77 -3.85
CA GLY A 140 -18.49 6.41 -2.89
C GLY A 140 -17.54 5.30 -3.38
N SER A 141 -17.55 4.99 -4.68
CA SER A 141 -16.70 3.95 -5.25
C SER A 141 -15.25 4.43 -5.39
N LEU A 142 -14.31 3.55 -5.07
CA LEU A 142 -12.88 3.77 -5.23
C LEU A 142 -12.35 2.92 -6.40
N PHE A 143 -11.52 3.52 -7.25
CA PHE A 143 -10.85 2.85 -8.35
C PHE A 143 -9.37 2.71 -8.03
N VAL A 144 -8.88 1.50 -8.09
CA VAL A 144 -7.45 1.18 -7.96
C VAL A 144 -7.01 0.51 -9.26
N ILE A 145 -6.07 1.14 -9.96
CA ILE A 145 -5.49 0.63 -11.20
C ILE A 145 -4.21 -0.11 -10.82
N GLU A 146 -4.13 -1.38 -11.19
CA GLU A 146 -2.98 -2.23 -10.88
C GLU A 146 -2.61 -3.17 -12.03
N ASN A 147 -1.39 -3.70 -12.02
CA ASN A 147 -0.90 -4.70 -12.96
C ASN A 147 -0.22 -5.90 -12.28
N GLU A 148 0.11 -5.82 -11.00
CA GLU A 148 0.85 -6.84 -10.26
C GLU A 148 -0.03 -7.73 -9.37
N GLY A 149 -1.26 -7.32 -9.10
CA GLY A 149 -2.19 -7.99 -8.21
C GLY A 149 -1.94 -7.72 -6.72
N ASN A 150 -0.92 -6.95 -6.37
CA ASN A 150 -0.56 -6.59 -5.00
C ASN A 150 -1.63 -5.72 -4.32
N ALA A 151 -2.16 -4.72 -5.02
CA ALA A 151 -3.20 -3.86 -4.49
C ALA A 151 -4.49 -4.65 -4.23
N ARG A 152 -4.90 -5.53 -5.17
CA ARG A 152 -6.06 -6.42 -4.99
C ARG A 152 -5.92 -7.33 -3.78
N LEU A 153 -4.72 -7.90 -3.57
CA LEU A 153 -4.47 -8.74 -2.40
C LEU A 153 -4.49 -7.93 -1.10
N SER A 154 -3.88 -6.73 -1.10
CA SER A 154 -3.87 -5.85 0.07
C SER A 154 -5.26 -5.32 0.44
N THR A 155 -6.15 -5.13 -0.54
CA THR A 155 -7.50 -4.61 -0.30
C THR A 155 -8.54 -5.69 -0.04
N GLY A 156 -8.31 -6.93 -0.49
CA GLY A 156 -9.31 -7.99 -0.49
C GLY A 156 -9.07 -9.14 0.49
N LEU A 157 -7.85 -9.36 0.97
CA LEU A 157 -7.56 -10.44 1.92
C LEU A 157 -7.69 -10.02 3.37
N PRO A 158 -7.13 -8.88 3.83
CA PRO A 158 -7.28 -8.45 5.21
C PRO A 158 -8.74 -8.15 5.56
N PRO A 159 -9.17 -8.41 6.81
CA PRO A 159 -10.56 -8.17 7.23
C PRO A 159 -10.93 -6.68 7.30
N VAL A 160 -9.96 -5.79 7.35
CA VAL A 160 -10.14 -4.33 7.34
C VAL A 160 -9.31 -3.72 6.22
N HIS A 161 -9.94 -2.87 5.42
CA HIS A 161 -9.25 -2.09 4.40
C HIS A 161 -9.39 -0.59 4.70
N ILE A 162 -8.28 0.12 4.68
CA ILE A 162 -8.19 1.59 4.82
C ILE A 162 -7.64 2.17 3.52
N ALA A 163 -8.44 2.99 2.84
CA ALA A 163 -8.00 3.73 1.67
C ALA A 163 -7.65 5.17 2.04
N VAL A 164 -6.43 5.60 1.75
CA VAL A 164 -5.97 6.99 1.93
C VAL A 164 -5.98 7.68 0.58
N VAL A 165 -6.88 8.64 0.41
CA VAL A 165 -7.18 9.22 -0.91
C VAL A 165 -7.00 10.73 -0.86
N GLY A 166 -6.16 11.25 -1.75
CA GLY A 166 -6.05 12.70 -1.95
C GLY A 166 -7.36 13.28 -2.52
N ILE A 167 -7.74 14.46 -2.04
CA ILE A 167 -9.00 15.11 -2.46
C ILE A 167 -9.03 15.41 -3.97
N GLU A 168 -7.88 15.55 -4.60
CA GLU A 168 -7.69 15.76 -6.04
C GLU A 168 -8.11 14.53 -6.88
N LYS A 169 -8.29 13.37 -6.24
CA LYS A 169 -8.76 12.12 -6.91
C LYS A 169 -10.29 12.06 -6.98
N LEU A 170 -10.98 13.01 -6.36
CA LEU A 170 -12.43 13.01 -6.32
C LEU A 170 -13.02 13.49 -7.64
N VAL A 171 -13.92 12.70 -8.22
CA VAL A 171 -14.71 13.06 -9.39
C VAL A 171 -16.20 13.01 -9.07
N PRO A 172 -17.04 13.85 -9.72
CA PRO A 172 -18.45 13.99 -9.37
C PRO A 172 -19.25 12.70 -9.51
N THR A 173 -19.06 11.95 -10.61
CA THR A 173 -19.91 10.81 -10.96
C THR A 173 -19.12 9.56 -11.34
N LEU A 174 -19.76 8.40 -11.17
CA LEU A 174 -19.22 7.11 -11.61
C LEU A 174 -18.93 7.10 -13.11
N GLY A 175 -19.80 7.73 -13.91
CA GLY A 175 -19.60 7.84 -15.36
C GLY A 175 -18.36 8.66 -15.76
N GLU A 176 -18.03 9.69 -14.99
CA GLU A 176 -16.80 10.46 -15.18
C GLU A 176 -15.58 9.68 -14.71
N SER A 177 -15.70 8.87 -13.66
CA SER A 177 -14.62 7.99 -13.21
C SER A 177 -14.11 7.09 -14.31
N PHE A 178 -15.00 6.49 -15.10
CA PHE A 178 -14.61 5.64 -16.24
C PHE A 178 -14.02 6.40 -17.44
N LYS A 179 -14.16 7.71 -17.50
CA LYS A 179 -13.51 8.53 -18.54
C LYS A 179 -12.09 8.93 -18.16
N VAL A 180 -11.80 8.95 -16.88
CA VAL A 180 -10.50 9.37 -16.33
C VAL A 180 -9.61 8.15 -16.07
N ALA A 181 -10.20 6.97 -15.79
CA ALA A 181 -9.48 5.70 -15.65
C ALA A 181 -8.90 5.23 -16.99
#